data_813cf034d01afef1bd166a4a6eb25ac6
#
_entry.id   813cf034d01afef1bd166a4a6eb25ac6
#
_cell.length_a   1.000
_cell.length_b   1.000
_cell.length_c   1.000
_cell.angle_alpha   90.00
_cell.angle_beta   90.00
_cell.angle_gamma   90.00
#
_symmetry.space_group_name_H-M   'P 1'
#
loop_
_entity.id
_entity.type
_entity.pdbx_description
1 polymer ?
#
loop_
_entity_poly.entity_id
_entity_poly.type
_entity_poly.pdbx_seq_one_letter_code
_entity_poly.pdbx_strand_id
1 'polypeptide(L)'
;MKNLIKASLFAMMSFVTACTTSTSTSVLDKCPQQEAFDSVVNEIPVKLFHLTNAKGMDVLITNFGGRVVSVCVPDRNGVQQDVVLGFDNLKQYTDSVNSPSDFGAAIGRYANRIKDGKITVDGTAIQLPTNNFGHTLHGGPDGWQYKVYSAEQTSENTLKLTLVSEDGDMNFPGKVTAKVVYTVTDDNALD
;
A
#
# COMPACT_ATOMS: atom_id res chain seq x y z
N MET A 1 -2.79 -40.32 -81.81
CA MET A 1 -3.69 -39.59 -80.92
C MET A 1 -2.99 -39.53 -79.55
N LYS A 2 -2.36 -38.47 -79.25
CA LYS A 2 -1.55 -38.27 -78.03
C LYS A 2 -2.27 -37.27 -77.11
N ASN A 3 -2.81 -37.74 -75.98
CA ASN A 3 -3.45 -36.91 -75.01
C ASN A 3 -2.34 -36.26 -74.13
N LEU A 4 -2.23 -34.93 -74.17
CA LEU A 4 -1.44 -34.15 -73.22
C LEU A 4 -2.27 -33.86 -71.95
N ILE A 5 -1.85 -34.38 -70.83
CA ILE A 5 -2.35 -34.00 -69.50
C ILE A 5 -1.54 -32.79 -69.03
N LYS A 6 -2.23 -31.66 -68.87
CA LYS A 6 -1.66 -30.46 -68.23
C LYS A 6 -1.82 -30.61 -66.71
N ALA A 7 -0.70 -30.74 -66.01
CA ALA A 7 -0.67 -30.67 -64.56
C ALA A 7 -0.62 -29.20 -64.15
N SER A 8 -1.68 -28.70 -63.46
CA SER A 8 -1.70 -27.41 -62.79
C SER A 8 -1.05 -27.47 -61.44
N LEU A 9 0.07 -26.81 -61.28
CA LEU A 9 0.76 -26.68 -60.00
C LEU A 9 0.07 -25.56 -59.19
N PHE A 10 -0.69 -25.94 -58.16
CA PHE A 10 -1.27 -24.97 -57.19
C PHE A 10 -0.23 -24.68 -56.10
N ALA A 11 0.39 -23.53 -56.15
CA ALA A 11 1.29 -23.05 -55.09
C ALA A 11 0.45 -22.59 -53.90
N MET A 12 0.48 -23.39 -52.82
CA MET A 12 -0.15 -23.04 -51.58
C MET A 12 0.78 -22.11 -50.76
N MET A 13 0.46 -20.84 -50.78
CA MET A 13 1.19 -19.81 -50.05
C MET A 13 0.69 -19.82 -48.60
N SER A 14 1.45 -20.49 -47.71
CA SER A 14 1.18 -20.49 -46.27
C SER A 14 1.52 -19.14 -45.67
N PHE A 15 0.54 -18.35 -45.33
CA PHE A 15 0.71 -17.19 -44.48
C PHE A 15 0.97 -17.61 -43.06
N VAL A 16 2.23 -17.54 -42.61
CA VAL A 16 2.59 -17.65 -41.21
C VAL A 16 2.28 -16.28 -40.57
N THR A 17 1.14 -16.19 -39.94
CA THR A 17 0.82 -15.04 -39.09
C THR A 17 1.67 -15.17 -37.84
N ALA A 18 2.78 -14.45 -37.77
CA ALA A 18 3.55 -14.30 -36.54
C ALA A 18 2.71 -13.52 -35.54
N CYS A 19 2.10 -14.23 -34.60
CA CYS A 19 1.47 -13.61 -33.44
C CYS A 19 2.61 -13.08 -32.55
N THR A 20 2.99 -11.82 -32.71
CA THR A 20 3.85 -11.12 -31.76
C THR A 20 3.01 -10.93 -30.49
N THR A 21 3.14 -11.84 -29.53
CA THR A 21 2.74 -11.58 -28.15
C THR A 21 3.62 -10.46 -27.63
N SER A 22 3.12 -9.22 -27.69
CA SER A 22 3.67 -8.15 -26.86
C SER A 22 3.37 -8.52 -25.42
N THR A 23 4.36 -9.02 -24.69
CA THR A 23 4.32 -9.08 -23.23
C THR A 23 4.27 -7.63 -22.76
N SER A 24 3.06 -7.10 -22.56
CA SER A 24 2.87 -5.90 -21.77
C SER A 24 3.31 -6.28 -20.35
N THR A 25 4.47 -5.84 -19.95
CA THR A 25 4.90 -5.92 -18.54
C THR A 25 3.84 -5.18 -17.75
N SER A 26 3.13 -5.86 -16.86
CA SER A 26 2.15 -5.23 -15.99
C SER A 26 2.85 -4.14 -15.18
N VAL A 27 2.20 -3.02 -14.93
CA VAL A 27 2.74 -1.97 -14.06
C VAL A 27 3.06 -2.53 -12.69
N LEU A 28 2.24 -3.46 -12.22
CA LEU A 28 2.44 -4.18 -10.95
C LEU A 28 3.76 -4.95 -10.89
N ASP A 29 4.37 -5.32 -12.05
CA ASP A 29 5.71 -5.95 -12.06
C ASP A 29 6.82 -4.98 -11.59
N LYS A 30 6.55 -3.67 -11.58
CA LYS A 30 7.46 -2.63 -11.11
C LYS A 30 7.11 -2.11 -9.71
N CYS A 31 5.98 -2.50 -9.17
CA CYS A 31 5.52 -2.13 -7.83
C CYS A 31 6.03 -3.16 -6.80
N PRO A 32 6.04 -2.81 -5.51
CA PRO A 32 6.34 -3.76 -4.44
C PRO A 32 5.48 -5.02 -4.53
N GLN A 33 6.11 -6.20 -4.39
CA GLN A 33 5.42 -7.47 -4.51
C GLN A 33 4.84 -7.91 -3.17
N GLN A 34 3.72 -8.64 -3.18
CA GLN A 34 3.01 -9.08 -1.98
C GLN A 34 3.91 -9.89 -1.05
N GLU A 35 4.71 -10.80 -1.61
CA GLU A 35 5.61 -11.68 -0.85
C GLU A 35 6.66 -10.93 -0.04
N ALA A 36 7.04 -9.71 -0.47
CA ALA A 36 7.97 -8.85 0.24
C ALA A 36 7.38 -8.22 1.53
N PHE A 37 6.05 -8.37 1.71
CA PHE A 37 5.31 -7.88 2.89
C PHE A 37 4.70 -9.01 3.71
N ASP A 38 4.63 -10.24 3.20
CA ASP A 38 4.11 -11.39 3.94
C ASP A 38 5.04 -11.72 5.10
N SER A 39 4.61 -11.41 6.32
CA SER A 39 5.40 -11.57 7.54
C SER A 39 4.50 -11.60 8.78
N VAL A 40 5.13 -11.70 9.94
CA VAL A 40 4.46 -11.61 11.24
C VAL A 40 5.19 -10.58 12.10
N VAL A 41 4.47 -9.61 12.63
CA VAL A 41 4.98 -8.61 13.56
C VAL A 41 4.14 -8.67 14.83
N ASN A 42 4.78 -8.88 15.99
CA ASN A 42 4.11 -9.05 17.27
C ASN A 42 2.98 -10.10 17.23
N GLU A 43 3.26 -11.26 16.61
CA GLU A 43 2.33 -12.40 16.43
C GLU A 43 1.13 -12.11 15.51
N ILE A 44 1.08 -10.92 14.87
CA ILE A 44 0.00 -10.52 13.96
C ILE A 44 0.49 -10.61 12.52
N PRO A 45 -0.25 -11.29 11.63
CA PRO A 45 0.11 -11.36 10.21
C PRO A 45 0.10 -9.99 9.54
N VAL A 46 1.18 -9.69 8.82
CA VAL A 46 1.29 -8.51 7.96
C VAL A 46 1.15 -8.94 6.51
N LYS A 47 0.43 -8.14 5.72
CA LYS A 47 0.19 -8.36 4.30
C LYS A 47 0.20 -7.05 3.53
N LEU A 48 0.37 -7.18 2.21
CA LEU A 48 0.11 -6.13 1.24
C LEU A 48 -1.23 -6.41 0.54
N PHE A 49 -2.10 -5.41 0.47
CA PHE A 49 -3.42 -5.47 -0.17
C PHE A 49 -3.38 -4.67 -1.45
N HIS A 50 -3.94 -5.21 -2.51
CA HIS A 50 -4.09 -4.54 -3.79
C HIS A 50 -5.53 -4.09 -3.99
N LEU A 51 -5.73 -2.79 -4.20
CA LEU A 51 -7.00 -2.18 -4.57
C LEU A 51 -6.89 -1.67 -6.01
N THR A 52 -7.96 -1.82 -6.77
CA THR A 52 -8.00 -1.38 -8.17
C THR A 52 -9.39 -0.91 -8.57
N ASN A 53 -9.47 -0.18 -9.70
CA ASN A 53 -10.72 0.20 -10.34
C ASN A 53 -10.71 -0.19 -11.84
N ALA A 54 -11.85 -0.07 -12.50
CA ALA A 54 -12.01 -0.40 -13.92
C ALA A 54 -11.23 0.53 -14.88
N LYS A 55 -10.69 1.66 -14.38
CA LYS A 55 -9.92 2.64 -15.17
C LYS A 55 -8.41 2.46 -15.06
N GLY A 56 -7.95 1.43 -14.33
CA GLY A 56 -6.54 1.05 -14.24
C GLY A 56 -5.74 1.87 -13.21
N MET A 57 -6.39 2.42 -12.18
CA MET A 57 -5.70 2.89 -11.00
C MET A 57 -5.44 1.70 -10.07
N ASP A 58 -4.21 1.52 -9.65
CA ASP A 58 -3.80 0.47 -8.71
C ASP A 58 -3.19 1.08 -7.46
N VAL A 59 -3.61 0.59 -6.28
CA VAL A 59 -3.13 1.05 -4.98
C VAL A 59 -2.71 -0.13 -4.14
N LEU A 60 -1.51 -0.06 -3.57
CA LEU A 60 -0.99 -1.06 -2.65
C LEU A 60 -0.95 -0.51 -1.24
N ILE A 61 -1.55 -1.23 -0.29
CA ILE A 61 -1.67 -0.83 1.11
C ILE A 61 -1.23 -1.98 2.00
N THR A 62 -0.34 -1.73 2.96
CA THR A 62 -0.01 -2.71 3.99
C THR A 62 -0.78 -2.42 5.27
N ASN A 63 -1.19 -3.48 5.99
CA ASN A 63 -1.77 -3.34 7.31
C ASN A 63 -0.75 -3.00 8.40
N PHE A 64 0.55 -2.99 8.11
CA PHE A 64 1.57 -2.44 9.01
C PHE A 64 1.56 -0.91 8.94
N GLY A 65 1.08 -0.28 10.00
CA GLY A 65 0.90 1.17 10.06
C GLY A 65 -0.24 1.70 9.19
N GLY A 66 -1.06 0.84 8.59
CA GLY A 66 -2.12 1.24 7.67
C GLY A 66 -1.60 2.07 6.49
N ARG A 67 -0.43 1.68 5.92
CA ARG A 67 0.35 2.50 4.99
C ARG A 67 -0.09 2.34 3.55
N VAL A 68 -0.23 3.45 2.86
CA VAL A 68 -0.23 3.48 1.39
C VAL A 68 1.21 3.30 0.93
N VAL A 69 1.47 2.19 0.23
CA VAL A 69 2.81 1.78 -0.23
C VAL A 69 3.07 2.21 -1.66
N SER A 70 2.06 2.13 -2.52
CA SER A 70 2.14 2.47 -3.94
C SER A 70 0.79 3.01 -4.42
N VAL A 71 0.82 3.98 -5.32
CA VAL A 71 -0.33 4.48 -6.08
C VAL A 71 0.09 4.60 -7.53
N CYS A 72 -0.37 3.68 -8.36
CA CYS A 72 -0.09 3.67 -9.79
C CYS A 72 -1.23 4.31 -10.56
N VAL A 73 -0.93 5.39 -11.25
CA VAL A 73 -1.89 6.16 -12.06
C VAL A 73 -1.31 6.45 -13.44
N PRO A 74 -2.15 6.55 -14.49
CA PRO A 74 -1.67 6.93 -15.82
C PRO A 74 -1.26 8.40 -15.86
N ASP A 75 -0.12 8.68 -16.48
CA ASP A 75 0.27 10.02 -16.87
C ASP A 75 -0.56 10.53 -18.06
N ARG A 76 -0.27 11.76 -18.54
CA ARG A 76 -0.96 12.36 -19.71
C ARG A 76 -0.83 11.57 -21.01
N ASN A 77 0.14 10.64 -21.07
CA ASN A 77 0.39 9.77 -22.24
C ASN A 77 -0.19 8.37 -22.04
N GLY A 78 -0.88 8.13 -20.91
CA GLY A 78 -1.41 6.83 -20.54
C GLY A 78 -0.36 5.86 -19.97
N VAL A 79 0.84 6.34 -19.65
CA VAL A 79 1.89 5.51 -19.06
C VAL A 79 1.69 5.48 -17.54
N GLN A 80 1.50 4.29 -17.00
CA GLN A 80 1.34 4.08 -15.56
C GLN A 80 2.63 4.40 -14.81
N GLN A 81 2.50 5.16 -13.72
CA GLN A 81 3.61 5.55 -12.83
C GLN A 81 3.18 5.40 -11.37
N ASP A 82 4.07 4.89 -10.54
CA ASP A 82 3.91 5.00 -9.09
C ASP A 82 4.28 6.42 -8.64
N VAL A 83 3.36 7.06 -7.94
CA VAL A 83 3.52 8.45 -7.46
C VAL A 83 3.74 8.57 -5.96
N VAL A 84 3.92 7.44 -5.27
CA VAL A 84 4.16 7.39 -3.82
C VAL A 84 5.63 7.20 -3.51
N LEU A 85 6.15 7.99 -2.57
CA LEU A 85 7.44 7.71 -1.94
C LEU A 85 7.25 6.59 -0.91
N GLY A 86 7.94 5.48 -1.08
CA GLY A 86 7.83 4.32 -0.21
C GLY A 86 9.03 3.41 -0.30
N PHE A 87 8.90 2.23 0.29
CA PHE A 87 9.88 1.16 0.28
C PHE A 87 9.31 -0.10 -0.37
N ASP A 88 10.19 -0.95 -0.88
CA ASP A 88 9.82 -2.13 -1.65
C ASP A 88 9.46 -3.35 -0.78
N ASN A 89 9.69 -3.28 0.53
CA ASN A 89 9.46 -4.42 1.42
C ASN A 89 9.20 -4.01 2.87
N LEU A 90 8.57 -4.89 3.63
CA LEU A 90 8.22 -4.66 5.04
C LEU A 90 9.45 -4.41 5.92
N LYS A 91 10.58 -5.11 5.66
CA LYS A 91 11.80 -4.97 6.46
C LYS A 91 12.31 -3.53 6.51
N GLN A 92 12.20 -2.79 5.41
CA GLN A 92 12.59 -1.38 5.36
C GLN A 92 11.64 -0.50 6.19
N TYR A 93 10.33 -0.77 6.19
CA TYR A 93 9.37 -0.05 7.02
C TYR A 93 9.50 -0.33 8.52
N THR A 94 10.00 -1.51 8.90
CA THR A 94 10.24 -1.88 10.31
C THR A 94 11.61 -1.45 10.82
N ASP A 95 12.53 -1.04 9.95
CA ASP A 95 13.87 -0.57 10.31
C ASP A 95 13.86 0.92 10.66
N SER A 96 13.51 1.23 11.89
CA SER A 96 13.47 2.61 12.38
C SER A 96 14.85 3.29 12.51
N VAL A 97 15.95 2.53 12.37
CA VAL A 97 17.32 3.03 12.49
C VAL A 97 17.90 3.43 11.14
N ASN A 98 17.84 2.51 10.15
CA ASN A 98 18.45 2.73 8.84
C ASN A 98 17.48 3.29 7.80
N SER A 99 16.18 3.09 8.01
CA SER A 99 15.11 3.56 7.12
C SER A 99 13.99 4.28 7.91
N PRO A 100 14.32 5.30 8.75
CA PRO A 100 13.30 5.97 9.56
C PRO A 100 12.30 6.69 8.66
N SER A 101 11.06 6.25 8.62
CA SER A 101 10.03 6.84 7.77
C SER A 101 8.63 6.59 8.29
N ASP A 102 7.81 7.63 8.19
CA ASP A 102 6.36 7.55 8.38
C ASP A 102 5.60 7.65 7.04
N PHE A 103 6.28 7.39 5.91
CA PHE A 103 5.68 7.45 4.57
C PHE A 103 4.40 6.62 4.48
N GLY A 104 3.34 7.25 4.00
CA GLY A 104 2.04 6.64 3.77
C GLY A 104 1.27 6.17 4.99
N ALA A 105 1.81 6.32 6.21
CA ALA A 105 1.23 5.74 7.42
C ALA A 105 -0.02 6.47 7.93
N ALA A 106 -0.94 5.70 8.53
CA ALA A 106 -2.01 6.22 9.36
C ALA A 106 -1.45 6.60 10.74
N ILE A 107 -1.33 7.90 11.00
CA ILE A 107 -0.70 8.46 12.19
C ILE A 107 -1.68 8.59 13.35
N GLY A 108 -1.26 8.20 14.53
CA GLY A 108 -2.04 8.33 15.77
C GLY A 108 -1.23 8.00 17.04
N ARG A 109 -1.84 8.30 18.24
CA ARG A 109 -3.14 8.98 18.44
C ARG A 109 -3.15 10.47 18.07
N TYR A 110 -1.98 11.11 17.95
CA TYR A 110 -1.83 12.53 17.63
C TYR A 110 -0.80 12.69 16.52
N ALA A 111 -1.16 13.39 15.47
CA ALA A 111 -0.25 13.67 14.36
C ALA A 111 0.63 14.89 14.67
N ASN A 112 1.88 14.83 14.17
CA ASN A 112 2.90 15.84 14.39
C ASN A 112 3.29 15.95 15.88
N ARG A 113 3.85 17.09 16.33
CA ARG A 113 4.52 17.23 17.63
C ARG A 113 3.61 17.75 18.72
N ILE A 114 3.72 17.11 19.89
CA ILE A 114 3.24 17.64 21.16
C ILE A 114 4.45 18.18 21.91
N LYS A 115 4.42 19.49 22.20
CA LYS A 115 5.52 20.18 22.88
C LYS A 115 5.82 19.53 24.24
N ASP A 116 7.09 19.18 24.47
CA ASP A 116 7.60 18.56 25.70
C ASP A 116 6.86 17.25 26.10
N GLY A 117 6.08 16.67 25.20
CA GLY A 117 5.24 15.51 25.48
C GLY A 117 4.14 15.76 26.50
N LYS A 118 3.70 17.01 26.71
CA LYS A 118 2.74 17.35 27.76
C LYS A 118 1.37 17.63 27.20
N ILE A 119 0.36 16.95 27.76
CA ILE A 119 -1.06 17.20 27.49
C ILE A 119 -1.82 17.38 28.78
N THR A 120 -3.00 17.97 28.69
CA THR A 120 -3.96 18.01 29.80
C THR A 120 -5.29 17.45 29.32
N VAL A 121 -5.81 16.46 30.01
CA VAL A 121 -7.11 15.85 29.72
C VAL A 121 -7.95 15.91 31.00
N ASP A 122 -9.12 16.49 30.93
CA ASP A 122 -10.03 16.66 32.08
C ASP A 122 -9.36 17.27 33.32
N GLY A 123 -8.48 18.26 33.10
CA GLY A 123 -7.72 18.93 34.16
C GLY A 123 -6.51 18.16 34.70
N THR A 124 -6.30 16.92 34.26
CA THR A 124 -5.15 16.08 34.65
C THR A 124 -3.99 16.26 33.68
N ALA A 125 -2.82 16.67 34.19
CA ALA A 125 -1.60 16.75 33.40
C ALA A 125 -1.03 15.36 33.16
N ILE A 126 -0.69 15.05 31.92
CA ILE A 126 -0.15 13.76 31.49
C ILE A 126 1.16 14.01 30.75
N GLN A 127 2.20 13.24 31.10
CA GLN A 127 3.46 13.21 30.40
C GLN A 127 3.46 12.03 29.43
N LEU A 128 3.57 12.32 28.13
CA LEU A 128 3.72 11.32 27.07
C LEU A 128 5.22 11.02 26.87
N PRO A 129 5.56 9.82 26.37
CA PRO A 129 6.93 9.50 25.96
C PRO A 129 7.38 10.46 24.84
N THR A 130 8.64 10.89 24.92
CA THR A 130 9.25 11.75 23.91
C THR A 130 10.14 10.95 22.98
N ASN A 131 10.07 11.19 21.66
CA ASN A 131 10.82 10.47 20.63
C ASN A 131 11.49 11.40 19.60
N ASN A 132 11.32 12.72 19.73
CA ASN A 132 11.87 13.67 18.77
C ASN A 132 12.24 14.99 19.45
N PHE A 133 13.54 15.22 19.71
CA PHE A 133 14.09 16.44 20.30
C PHE A 133 13.37 16.91 21.58
N GLY A 134 13.00 15.97 22.45
CA GLY A 134 12.27 16.26 23.69
C GLY A 134 10.76 16.44 23.52
N HIS A 135 10.23 16.26 22.31
CA HIS A 135 8.79 16.31 22.00
C HIS A 135 8.24 14.92 21.71
N THR A 136 6.92 14.73 21.84
CA THR A 136 6.22 13.56 21.32
C THR A 136 5.86 13.80 19.87
N LEU A 137 6.38 12.99 18.95
CA LEU A 137 6.09 13.06 17.52
C LEU A 137 5.25 11.86 17.11
N HIS A 138 4.16 12.10 16.36
CA HIS A 138 3.35 11.06 15.72
C HIS A 138 2.88 9.96 16.67
N GLY A 139 2.38 10.35 17.85
CA GLY A 139 1.86 9.42 18.85
C GLY A 139 2.91 8.79 19.77
N GLY A 140 4.20 9.13 19.58
CA GLY A 140 5.30 8.63 20.42
C GLY A 140 6.13 7.52 19.77
N PRO A 141 7.07 6.93 20.53
CA PRO A 141 8.05 5.96 19.98
C PRO A 141 7.41 4.67 19.43
N ASP A 142 6.20 4.34 19.85
CA ASP A 142 5.44 3.19 19.36
C ASP A 142 4.02 3.62 18.94
N GLY A 143 3.94 4.71 18.15
CA GLY A 143 2.70 5.22 17.59
C GLY A 143 2.05 4.26 16.58
N TRP A 144 0.89 4.65 16.07
CA TRP A 144 0.06 3.79 15.20
C TRP A 144 0.76 3.39 13.89
N GLN A 145 1.72 4.16 13.43
CA GLN A 145 2.55 3.85 12.26
C GLN A 145 3.42 2.59 12.43
N TYR A 146 3.60 2.11 13.66
CA TYR A 146 4.35 0.88 13.98
C TYR A 146 3.46 -0.28 14.43
N LYS A 147 2.15 -0.10 14.41
CA LYS A 147 1.17 -1.13 14.78
C LYS A 147 0.67 -1.90 13.56
N VAL A 148 0.27 -3.15 13.79
CA VAL A 148 -0.42 -3.95 12.78
C VAL A 148 -1.92 -3.81 12.99
N TYR A 149 -2.62 -3.38 11.94
CA TYR A 149 -4.08 -3.28 11.92
C TYR A 149 -4.69 -4.62 11.55
N SER A 150 -5.84 -4.95 12.11
CA SER A 150 -6.69 -5.96 11.49
C SER A 150 -7.25 -5.43 10.17
N ALA A 151 -7.26 -6.27 9.13
CA ALA A 151 -7.60 -5.85 7.78
C ALA A 151 -8.71 -6.72 7.20
N GLU A 152 -9.66 -6.07 6.52
CA GLU A 152 -10.77 -6.68 5.78
C GLU A 152 -10.88 -6.01 4.42
N GLN A 153 -10.48 -6.72 3.35
CA GLN A 153 -10.75 -6.26 1.99
C GLN A 153 -12.18 -6.64 1.62
N THR A 154 -13.08 -5.66 1.55
CA THR A 154 -14.53 -5.88 1.36
C THR A 154 -14.94 -5.94 -0.10
N SER A 155 -14.08 -5.44 -1.00
CA SER A 155 -14.24 -5.48 -2.45
C SER A 155 -12.87 -5.33 -3.13
N GLU A 156 -12.81 -5.41 -4.46
CA GLU A 156 -11.57 -5.17 -5.22
C GLU A 156 -11.01 -3.76 -5.02
N ASN A 157 -11.84 -2.80 -4.66
CA ASN A 157 -11.47 -1.39 -4.53
C ASN A 157 -11.53 -0.84 -3.09
N THR A 158 -11.89 -1.65 -2.07
CA THR A 158 -12.10 -1.16 -0.71
C THR A 158 -11.44 -2.05 0.33
N LEU A 159 -10.61 -1.43 1.18
CA LEU A 159 -9.94 -2.03 2.33
C LEU A 159 -10.35 -1.31 3.62
N LYS A 160 -10.78 -2.07 4.62
CA LYS A 160 -11.03 -1.59 5.98
C LYS A 160 -9.93 -2.05 6.92
N LEU A 161 -9.35 -1.12 7.65
CA LEU A 161 -8.34 -1.36 8.68
C LEU A 161 -8.89 -0.95 10.04
N THR A 162 -8.64 -1.77 11.06
CA THR A 162 -9.07 -1.47 12.42
C THR A 162 -7.90 -1.68 13.39
N LEU A 163 -7.65 -0.69 14.24
CA LEU A 163 -6.68 -0.74 15.32
C LEU A 163 -7.36 -0.43 16.64
N VAL A 164 -7.10 -1.25 17.64
CA VAL A 164 -7.48 -0.98 19.03
C VAL A 164 -6.24 -0.46 19.76
N SER A 165 -6.29 0.76 20.25
CA SER A 165 -5.30 1.38 21.11
C SER A 165 -5.88 1.39 22.52
N GLU A 166 -5.29 0.56 23.41
CA GLU A 166 -5.79 0.38 24.76
C GLU A 166 -5.58 1.63 25.63
N ASP A 167 -6.30 1.69 26.76
CA ASP A 167 -6.07 2.75 27.75
C ASP A 167 -4.60 2.72 28.23
N GLY A 168 -3.96 3.90 28.24
CA GLY A 168 -2.56 4.07 28.60
C GLY A 168 -1.56 3.76 27.48
N ASP A 169 -2.00 3.41 26.27
CA ASP A 169 -1.10 3.27 25.11
C ASP A 169 -0.36 4.58 24.86
N MET A 170 0.99 4.54 24.87
CA MET A 170 1.87 5.72 24.86
C MET A 170 1.48 6.79 25.90
N ASN A 171 0.94 6.39 27.05
CA ASN A 171 0.40 7.22 28.13
C ASN A 171 -0.85 8.05 27.74
N PHE A 172 -1.43 7.85 26.56
CA PHE A 172 -2.70 8.48 26.26
C PHE A 172 -3.85 7.80 27.03
N PRO A 173 -4.73 8.57 27.67
CA PRO A 173 -5.84 8.01 28.43
C PRO A 173 -6.97 7.51 27.53
N GLY A 174 -7.68 6.53 28.02
CA GLY A 174 -8.86 5.94 27.40
C GLY A 174 -8.53 4.95 26.27
N LYS A 175 -9.43 4.00 26.09
CA LYS A 175 -9.40 3.04 24.97
C LYS A 175 -9.98 3.67 23.71
N VAL A 176 -9.26 3.56 22.59
CA VAL A 176 -9.67 4.09 21.27
C VAL A 176 -9.68 2.96 20.25
N THR A 177 -10.74 2.90 19.45
CA THR A 177 -10.77 2.06 18.24
C THR A 177 -10.69 2.97 17.03
N ALA A 178 -9.57 2.91 16.30
CA ALA A 178 -9.38 3.60 15.05
C ALA A 178 -9.84 2.72 13.89
N LYS A 179 -10.56 3.32 12.95
CA LYS A 179 -10.95 2.68 11.69
C LYS A 179 -10.48 3.55 10.53
N VAL A 180 -9.77 2.95 9.59
CA VAL A 180 -9.35 3.58 8.35
C VAL A 180 -10.00 2.78 7.22
N VAL A 181 -10.65 3.47 6.30
CA VAL A 181 -11.23 2.84 5.11
C VAL A 181 -10.59 3.50 3.90
N TYR A 182 -9.95 2.70 3.08
CA TYR A 182 -9.39 3.12 1.79
C TYR A 182 -10.29 2.64 0.67
N THR A 183 -10.63 3.52 -0.24
CA THR A 183 -11.43 3.19 -1.43
C THR A 183 -10.82 3.82 -2.67
N VAL A 184 -10.52 3.00 -3.67
CA VAL A 184 -10.17 3.47 -5.01
C VAL A 184 -11.46 3.75 -5.76
N THR A 185 -11.67 5.00 -6.12
CA THR A 185 -12.93 5.45 -6.75
C THR A 185 -12.89 5.30 -8.28
N ASP A 186 -14.06 5.33 -8.93
CA ASP A 186 -14.16 5.19 -10.39
C ASP A 186 -13.61 6.40 -11.15
N ASP A 187 -13.34 7.51 -10.49
CA ASP A 187 -12.72 8.71 -11.08
C ASP A 187 -11.22 8.85 -10.79
N ASN A 188 -10.57 7.73 -10.38
CA ASN A 188 -9.15 7.62 -10.08
C ASN A 188 -8.72 8.49 -8.89
N ALA A 189 -9.51 8.50 -7.82
CA ALA A 189 -9.11 9.02 -6.53
C ALA A 189 -8.91 7.87 -5.50
N LEU A 190 -8.11 8.11 -4.50
CA LEU A 190 -8.00 7.32 -3.29
C LEU A 190 -8.63 8.10 -2.14
N ASP A 191 -9.76 7.60 -1.62
CA ASP A 191 -10.47 8.12 -0.46
C ASP A 191 -10.10 7.35 0.80
#